data_441d5c511774fd09369845eab24b1f04
#
_entry.id   441d5c511774fd09369845eab24b1f04
#
_cell.length_a   1.000
_cell.length_b   1.000
_cell.length_c   1.000
_cell.angle_alpha   90.00
_cell.angle_beta   90.00
_cell.angle_gamma   90.00
#
_symmetry.space_group_name_H-M   'P 1'
#
loop_
_entity.id
_entity.type
_entity.pdbx_description
1 polymer ?
#
loop_
_entity_poly.entity_id
_entity_poly.type
_entity_poly.pdbx_seq_one_letter_code
_entity_poly.pdbx_strand_id
1 'polypeptide(L)'
;MAWAPRINATKDLPVKYILLINVPVDAPPDERMVQRHLEFAQAAVARGKLLAGDQLDEVSTATTLRRRGEETMVTDGPHAETKEWLGGYYVIDAADLDEAIEIARGVPLNDGGSVEIRPVIEH
;
A
#
# COMPACT_ATOMS: atom_id res chain seq x y z
N MET A 1 -11.71 25.15 0.41
CA MET A 1 -10.95 24.63 1.54
C MET A 1 -9.48 24.63 1.19
N ALA A 2 -8.70 25.10 2.06
CA ALA A 2 -7.27 25.04 1.85
C ALA A 2 -6.63 24.32 3.02
N TRP A 3 -5.77 23.40 2.72
CA TRP A 3 -4.86 22.83 3.69
C TRP A 3 -3.46 23.30 3.34
N ALA A 4 -2.70 23.63 4.37
CA ALA A 4 -1.38 24.22 4.18
C ALA A 4 -0.43 23.18 3.59
N PRO A 5 0.42 23.57 2.65
CA PRO A 5 1.48 22.69 2.20
C PRO A 5 2.44 22.38 3.34
N ARG A 6 3.12 21.26 3.25
CA ARG A 6 4.12 20.90 4.23
C ARG A 6 5.22 21.92 4.25
N ILE A 7 5.63 22.28 5.45
CA ILE A 7 6.72 23.23 5.65
C ILE A 7 8.03 22.44 5.66
N ASN A 8 9.02 22.92 4.92
CA ASN A 8 10.31 22.28 4.86
C ASN A 8 11.02 22.19 6.21
N ALA A 9 10.63 23.03 7.15
CA ALA A 9 11.17 22.96 8.49
C ALA A 9 10.88 21.63 9.19
N THR A 10 9.91 20.85 8.66
CA THR A 10 9.57 19.54 9.20
C THR A 10 10.28 18.39 8.51
N LYS A 11 11.24 18.67 7.63
CA LYS A 11 11.91 17.61 6.87
C LYS A 11 12.65 16.61 7.72
N ASP A 12 13.02 16.98 8.94
CA ASP A 12 13.70 16.08 9.88
C ASP A 12 12.71 15.20 10.65
N LEU A 13 11.43 15.45 10.50
CA LEU A 13 10.39 14.62 11.10
C LEU A 13 10.07 13.44 10.21
N PRO A 14 9.73 12.28 10.78
CA PRO A 14 9.33 11.13 9.98
C PRO A 14 8.18 11.49 9.04
N VAL A 15 8.24 10.97 7.84
CA VAL A 15 7.20 11.11 6.83
C VAL A 15 6.46 9.79 6.77
N LYS A 16 5.13 9.90 6.72
CA LYS A 16 4.30 8.72 6.56
C LYS A 16 4.22 8.37 5.07
N TYR A 17 4.46 7.12 4.75
CA TYR A 17 4.32 6.60 3.39
C TYR A 17 3.37 5.42 3.41
N ILE A 18 2.62 5.26 2.33
CA ILE A 18 1.87 4.03 2.10
C ILE A 18 2.61 3.22 1.03
N LEU A 19 2.75 1.92 1.31
CA LEU A 19 3.32 0.95 0.38
C LEU A 19 2.16 0.14 -0.18
N LEU A 20 1.88 0.31 -1.47
CA LEU A 20 0.79 -0.38 -2.15
C LEU A 20 1.37 -1.59 -2.86
N ILE A 21 0.93 -2.77 -2.46
CA ILE A 21 1.48 -4.03 -2.96
C ILE A 21 0.61 -4.53 -4.09
N ASN A 22 1.17 -4.59 -5.29
CA ASN A 22 0.47 -5.02 -6.48
C ASN A 22 0.88 -6.44 -6.84
N VAL A 23 -0.12 -7.26 -7.13
CA VAL A 23 0.04 -8.68 -7.43
C VAL A 23 -0.36 -8.92 -8.87
N PRO A 24 0.47 -9.63 -9.67
CA PRO A 24 0.05 -9.99 -11.03
C PRO A 24 -1.20 -10.87 -11.00
N VAL A 25 -2.11 -10.65 -11.95
CA VAL A 25 -3.38 -11.39 -11.99
C VAL A 25 -3.16 -12.90 -12.19
N ASP A 26 -2.06 -13.29 -12.80
CA ASP A 26 -1.73 -14.67 -13.09
C ASP A 26 -0.70 -15.25 -12.11
N ALA A 27 -0.42 -14.57 -11.01
CA ALA A 27 0.53 -15.06 -10.02
C ALA A 27 0.01 -16.36 -9.40
N PRO A 28 0.83 -17.43 -9.38
CA PRO A 28 0.42 -18.65 -8.73
C PRO A 28 0.33 -18.46 -7.22
N PRO A 29 -0.56 -19.21 -6.54
CA PRO A 29 -0.61 -19.15 -5.08
C PRO A 29 0.74 -19.52 -4.48
N ASP A 30 1.17 -18.78 -3.46
CA ASP A 30 2.38 -19.07 -2.71
C ASP A 30 2.00 -19.14 -1.23
N GLU A 31 2.00 -20.36 -0.69
CA GLU A 31 1.60 -20.61 0.69
C GLU A 31 2.56 -19.95 1.69
N ARG A 32 3.78 -19.67 1.28
CA ARG A 32 4.77 -19.06 2.17
C ARG A 32 4.64 -17.53 2.22
N MET A 33 3.85 -16.95 1.34
CA MET A 33 3.75 -15.51 1.23
C MET A 33 3.21 -14.88 2.52
N VAL A 34 2.21 -15.48 3.14
CA VAL A 34 1.65 -15.00 4.41
C VAL A 34 2.73 -14.98 5.50
N GLN A 35 3.49 -16.08 5.62
CA GLN A 35 4.55 -16.15 6.62
C GLN A 35 5.64 -15.12 6.36
N ARG A 36 6.01 -14.93 5.09
CA ARG A 36 7.04 -13.95 4.72
C ARG A 36 6.58 -12.53 5.07
N HIS A 37 5.31 -12.21 4.83
CA HIS A 37 4.77 -10.90 5.21
C HIS A 37 4.71 -10.72 6.72
N LEU A 38 4.38 -11.77 7.48
CA LEU A 38 4.41 -11.70 8.94
C LEU A 38 5.82 -11.40 9.44
N GLU A 39 6.82 -12.05 8.86
CA GLU A 39 8.22 -11.81 9.23
C GLU A 39 8.65 -10.37 8.90
N PHE A 40 8.28 -9.88 7.72
CA PHE A 40 8.54 -8.50 7.35
C PHE A 40 7.90 -7.53 8.35
N ALA A 41 6.61 -7.75 8.66
CA ALA A 41 5.87 -6.87 9.56
C ALA A 41 6.47 -6.88 10.97
N GLN A 42 6.84 -8.04 11.49
CA GLN A 42 7.46 -8.14 12.80
C GLN A 42 8.79 -7.38 12.86
N ALA A 43 9.61 -7.51 11.84
CA ALA A 43 10.87 -6.79 11.76
C ALA A 43 10.66 -5.28 11.68
N ALA A 44 9.68 -4.84 10.89
CA ALA A 44 9.39 -3.41 10.75
C ALA A 44 8.80 -2.81 12.03
N VAL A 45 7.95 -3.57 12.73
CA VAL A 45 7.42 -3.16 14.03
C VAL A 45 8.55 -3.03 15.05
N ALA A 46 9.47 -3.98 15.08
CA ALA A 46 10.60 -3.96 16.01
C ALA A 46 11.50 -2.74 15.78
N ARG A 47 11.56 -2.23 14.55
CA ARG A 47 12.31 -1.03 14.22
C ARG A 47 11.50 0.26 14.46
N GLY A 48 10.25 0.14 14.86
CA GLY A 48 9.37 1.30 15.04
C GLY A 48 8.95 1.95 13.72
N LYS A 49 9.00 1.22 12.62
CA LYS A 49 8.74 1.79 11.30
C LYS A 49 7.36 1.46 10.75
N LEU A 50 6.71 0.41 11.22
CA LEU A 50 5.41 0.00 10.72
C LEU A 50 4.29 0.57 11.59
N LEU A 51 3.36 1.28 10.95
CA LEU A 51 2.20 1.88 11.62
C LEU A 51 0.93 1.08 11.42
N ALA A 52 0.75 0.50 10.22
CA ALA A 52 -0.43 -0.28 9.87
C ALA A 52 -0.15 -1.12 8.65
N GLY A 53 -1.00 -2.10 8.40
CA GLY A 53 -0.91 -2.89 7.18
C GLY A 53 -1.95 -3.99 7.21
N ASP A 54 -2.50 -4.31 6.04
CA ASP A 54 -3.47 -5.37 5.90
C ASP A 54 -3.37 -6.01 4.52
N GLN A 55 -3.67 -7.30 4.48
CA GLN A 55 -3.88 -8.00 3.24
C GLN A 55 -5.33 -7.76 2.79
N LEU A 56 -5.51 -7.54 1.50
CA LEU A 56 -6.85 -7.46 0.92
C LEU A 56 -7.26 -8.84 0.41
N ASP A 57 -8.56 -9.09 0.46
CA ASP A 57 -9.10 -10.32 -0.12
C ASP A 57 -8.99 -10.28 -1.64
N GLU A 58 -9.32 -11.38 -2.29
CA GLU A 58 -9.22 -11.49 -3.74
C GLU A 58 -10.02 -10.41 -4.45
N VAL A 59 -9.53 -10.00 -5.61
CA VAL A 59 -10.17 -8.93 -6.39
C VAL A 59 -11.61 -9.29 -6.77
N SER A 60 -11.93 -10.58 -6.86
CA SER A 60 -13.30 -11.02 -7.14
C SER A 60 -14.29 -10.62 -6.06
N THR A 61 -13.81 -10.30 -4.86
CA THR A 61 -14.67 -9.84 -3.75
C THR A 61 -14.90 -8.33 -3.79
N ALA A 62 -14.27 -7.62 -4.72
CA ALA A 62 -14.35 -6.17 -4.77
C ALA A 62 -15.75 -5.69 -5.15
N THR A 63 -16.12 -4.55 -4.60
CA THR A 63 -17.35 -3.83 -4.97
C THR A 63 -16.94 -2.40 -5.28
N THR A 64 -17.41 -1.87 -6.39
CA THR A 64 -17.06 -0.52 -6.82
C THR A 64 -18.29 0.37 -6.81
N LEU A 65 -18.17 1.52 -6.19
CA LEU A 65 -19.17 2.57 -6.22
C LEU A 65 -18.67 3.68 -7.14
N ARG A 66 -19.48 4.04 -8.14
CA ARG A 66 -19.15 5.14 -9.05
C ARG A 66 -20.16 6.24 -8.90
N ARG A 67 -19.70 7.47 -9.03
CA ARG A 67 -20.56 8.63 -8.99
C ARG A 67 -20.64 9.26 -10.37
N ARG A 68 -21.88 9.54 -10.81
CA ARG A 68 -22.12 10.29 -12.04
C ARG A 68 -23.16 11.37 -11.71
N GLY A 69 -22.72 12.62 -11.63
CA GLY A 69 -23.57 13.70 -11.16
C GLY A 69 -23.97 13.47 -9.71
N GLU A 70 -25.26 13.41 -9.43
CA GLU A 70 -25.78 13.13 -8.10
C GLU A 70 -26.10 11.65 -7.87
N GLU A 71 -25.98 10.85 -8.91
CA GLU A 71 -26.26 9.42 -8.81
C GLU A 71 -25.00 8.63 -8.50
N THR A 72 -25.21 7.56 -7.77
CA THR A 72 -24.14 6.58 -7.52
C THR A 72 -24.56 5.23 -8.07
N MET A 73 -23.59 4.51 -8.61
CA MET A 73 -23.79 3.17 -9.15
C MET A 73 -22.88 2.21 -8.42
N VAL A 74 -23.42 1.08 -8.00
CA VAL A 74 -22.66 0.03 -7.33
C VAL A 74 -22.54 -1.15 -8.27
N THR A 75 -21.32 -1.61 -8.49
CA THR A 75 -21.07 -2.76 -9.33
C THR A 75 -20.17 -3.75 -8.60
N ASP A 76 -20.36 -5.03 -8.87
CA ASP A 76 -19.43 -6.05 -8.41
C ASP A 76 -18.15 -5.98 -9.24
N GLY A 77 -17.04 -6.21 -8.58
CA GLY A 77 -15.75 -6.23 -9.24
C GLY A 77 -14.95 -4.96 -9.02
N PRO A 78 -13.68 -4.98 -9.44
CA PRO A 78 -12.78 -3.85 -9.28
C PRO A 78 -13.16 -2.70 -10.21
N HIS A 79 -12.67 -1.51 -9.87
CA HIS A 79 -12.97 -0.31 -10.64
C HIS A 79 -12.41 -0.38 -12.07
N ALA A 80 -11.37 -1.16 -12.30
CA ALA A 80 -10.79 -1.37 -13.62
C ALA A 80 -10.14 -2.74 -13.68
N GLU A 81 -10.14 -3.32 -14.87
CA GLU A 81 -9.38 -4.54 -15.11
C GLU A 81 -7.95 -4.16 -15.46
N THR A 82 -7.00 -4.75 -14.76
CA THR A 82 -5.58 -4.48 -14.94
C THR A 82 -4.81 -5.80 -14.91
N LYS A 83 -3.53 -5.74 -15.31
CA LYS A 83 -2.66 -6.91 -15.25
C LYS A 83 -2.16 -7.18 -13.82
N GLU A 84 -2.27 -6.18 -12.96
CA GLU A 84 -1.95 -6.29 -11.55
C GLU A 84 -3.13 -5.77 -10.75
N TRP A 85 -3.27 -6.24 -9.54
CA TRP A 85 -4.29 -5.79 -8.62
C TRP A 85 -3.67 -5.47 -7.27
N LEU A 86 -4.32 -4.59 -6.53
CA LEU A 86 -3.87 -4.27 -5.18
C LEU A 86 -4.15 -5.46 -4.27
N GLY A 87 -3.09 -6.04 -3.72
CA GLY A 87 -3.21 -7.20 -2.82
C GLY A 87 -3.08 -6.87 -1.36
N GLY A 88 -2.56 -5.69 -1.03
CA GLY A 88 -2.38 -5.29 0.35
C GLY A 88 -1.63 -3.98 0.45
N TYR A 89 -1.42 -3.54 1.67
CA TYR A 89 -0.70 -2.29 1.90
C TYR A 89 -0.01 -2.31 3.25
N TYR A 90 1.00 -1.47 3.36
CA TYR A 90 1.61 -1.10 4.65
C TYR A 90 1.67 0.41 4.74
N VAL A 91 1.53 0.93 5.95
CA VAL A 91 1.79 2.33 6.24
C VAL A 91 3.01 2.38 7.15
N ILE A 92 4.00 3.15 6.74
CA ILE A 92 5.29 3.21 7.43
C ILE A 92 5.67 4.64 7.76
N ASP A 93 6.50 4.80 8.79
CA ASP A 93 7.23 6.04 9.03
C ASP A 93 8.62 5.90 8.46
N ALA A 94 9.07 6.90 7.73
CA ALA A 94 10.42 6.94 7.21
C ALA A 94 10.95 8.37 7.28
N ALA A 95 12.25 8.51 7.41
CA ALA A 95 12.86 9.84 7.46
C ALA A 95 12.69 10.57 6.13
N ASP A 96 12.79 9.84 5.03
CA ASP A 96 12.72 10.36 3.69
C ASP A 96 12.37 9.23 2.70
N LEU A 97 12.31 9.58 1.43
CA LEU A 97 12.00 8.60 0.38
C LEU A 97 13.07 7.51 0.30
N ASP A 98 14.33 7.84 0.49
CA ASP A 98 15.39 6.84 0.42
C ASP A 98 15.21 5.76 1.48
N GLU A 99 14.85 6.15 2.71
CA GLU A 99 14.53 5.18 3.75
C GLU A 99 13.27 4.39 3.42
N ALA A 100 12.24 5.04 2.87
CA ALA A 100 11.03 4.35 2.46
C ALA A 100 11.32 3.29 1.41
N ILE A 101 12.18 3.59 0.44
CA ILE A 101 12.60 2.63 -0.57
C ILE A 101 13.36 1.47 0.08
N GLU A 102 14.23 1.77 1.02
CA GLU A 102 14.98 0.73 1.72
C GLU A 102 14.06 -0.23 2.47
N ILE A 103 13.06 0.32 3.17
CA ILE A 103 12.06 -0.51 3.85
C ILE A 103 11.27 -1.33 2.83
N ALA A 104 10.86 -0.70 1.73
CA ALA A 104 10.07 -1.37 0.70
C ALA A 104 10.80 -2.53 0.03
N ARG A 105 12.14 -2.47 -0.05
CA ARG A 105 12.93 -3.57 -0.60
C ARG A 105 12.73 -4.87 0.18
N GLY A 106 12.37 -4.78 1.44
CA GLY A 106 12.13 -5.96 2.27
C GLY A 106 10.74 -6.55 2.11
N VAL A 107 9.82 -5.86 1.45
CA VAL A 107 8.46 -6.37 1.27
C VAL A 107 8.47 -7.59 0.35
N PRO A 108 7.93 -8.73 0.81
CA PRO A 108 7.85 -9.91 -0.06
C PRO A 108 6.91 -9.66 -1.24
N LEU A 109 7.33 -10.03 -2.43
CA LEU A 109 6.56 -9.85 -3.66
C LEU A 109 6.52 -11.14 -4.45
N ASN A 110 5.40 -11.34 -5.16
CA ASN A 110 5.34 -12.35 -6.20
C ASN A 110 6.25 -11.94 -7.35
N ASP A 111 6.74 -12.91 -8.10
CA ASP A 111 7.49 -12.61 -9.32
C ASP A 111 6.62 -11.76 -10.24
N GLY A 112 7.16 -10.65 -10.73
CA GLY A 112 6.43 -9.69 -11.53
C GLY A 112 5.58 -8.71 -10.72
N GLY A 113 5.51 -8.87 -9.39
CA GLY A 113 4.81 -7.94 -8.52
C GLY A 113 5.56 -6.63 -8.30
N SER A 114 4.89 -5.68 -7.70
CA SER A 114 5.47 -4.36 -7.46
C SER A 114 4.98 -3.75 -6.16
N VAL A 115 5.75 -2.79 -5.66
CA VAL A 115 5.33 -1.93 -4.55
C VAL A 115 5.36 -0.50 -5.05
N GLU A 116 4.22 0.16 -4.95
CA GLU A 116 4.15 1.60 -5.22
C GLU A 116 4.27 2.34 -3.89
N ILE A 117 5.18 3.30 -3.83
CA ILE A 117 5.48 4.05 -2.61
C ILE A 117 4.92 5.45 -2.77
N ARG A 118 4.02 5.85 -1.89
CA ARG A 118 3.41 7.17 -1.98
C ARG A 118 3.44 7.87 -0.63
N PRO A 119 3.92 9.13 -0.57
CA PRO A 119 3.84 9.89 0.67
C PRO A 119 2.38 10.18 1.00
N VAL A 120 2.06 10.12 2.28
CA VAL A 120 0.73 10.45 2.80
C VAL A 120 0.73 11.91 3.21
N ILE A 121 -0.27 12.64 2.75
CA ILE A 121 -0.44 14.03 3.16
C ILE A 121 -1.09 14.06 4.53
N GLU A 122 -0.42 14.69 5.47
CA GLU A 122 -1.00 14.94 6.80
C GLU A 122 -1.47 16.38 6.85
N HIS A 123 -2.73 16.57 7.22
CA HIS A 123 -3.35 17.89 7.29
C HIS A 123 -3.25 18.51 8.68
#